data_2d45f60452d73e8bb67dfcc4ee19ce42
#
_entry.id   2d45f60452d73e8bb67dfcc4ee19ce42
#
_cell.length_a   1.000
_cell.length_b   1.000
_cell.length_c   1.000
_cell.angle_alpha   90.00
_cell.angle_beta   90.00
_cell.angle_gamma   90.00
#
_symmetry.space_group_name_H-M   'P 1'
#
loop_
_entity.id
_entity.type
_entity.pdbx_description
1 polymer ?
#
loop_
_entity_poly.entity_id
_entity_poly.type
_entity_poly.pdbx_seq_one_letter_code
_entity_poly.pdbx_strand_id
1 'polypeptide(L)'
;MRTITTICLVRHGQTDWNALGKLQGQTDIPLNELGRIQARQCGEFLSKEASWDVIISSPLKRARETADIISHYIEVPVIEKMEFIEKNFGVAEGMTAAERASAFIDKEYPGQENQESLRSRLMNGLQDIQREYPEKKVILVAHGAVIHFILRLMSNESIVSNEMRLFNACLSTIRFEVDSWIIDDFNQVNHLS
;
A
#
# COMPACT_ATOMS: atom_id res chain seq x y z
N MET A 1 -21.43 20.08 -8.79
CA MET A 1 -20.04 20.07 -8.27
C MET A 1 -19.46 18.69 -8.61
N ARG A 2 -18.19 18.62 -9.05
CA ARG A 2 -17.56 17.32 -9.29
C ARG A 2 -17.19 16.74 -7.93
N THR A 3 -17.64 15.53 -7.65
CA THR A 3 -17.28 14.80 -6.43
C THR A 3 -15.88 14.17 -6.63
N ILE A 4 -14.90 14.61 -5.86
CA ILE A 4 -13.53 14.09 -5.96
C ILE A 4 -13.15 13.43 -4.64
N THR A 5 -12.97 12.12 -4.65
CA THR A 5 -12.35 11.39 -3.54
C THR A 5 -10.87 11.21 -3.84
N THR A 6 -10.01 11.65 -2.94
CA THR A 6 -8.55 11.52 -3.07
C THR A 6 -8.02 10.48 -2.10
N ILE A 7 -7.17 9.58 -2.57
CA ILE A 7 -6.51 8.57 -1.74
C ILE A 7 -5.00 8.73 -1.86
N CYS A 8 -4.33 8.96 -0.73
CA CYS A 8 -2.88 8.83 -0.62
C CYS A 8 -2.56 7.38 -0.21
N LEU A 9 -1.98 6.63 -1.13
CA LEU A 9 -1.50 5.27 -0.90
C LEU A 9 -0.13 5.34 -0.23
N VAL A 10 0.01 4.76 0.96
CA VAL A 10 1.25 4.71 1.72
C VAL A 10 1.70 3.26 1.84
N ARG A 11 2.88 2.94 1.31
CA ARG A 11 3.48 1.64 1.61
C ARG A 11 3.99 1.66 3.06
N HIS A 12 3.73 0.59 3.81
CA HIS A 12 4.24 0.46 5.19
C HIS A 12 5.75 0.71 5.29
N GLY A 13 6.23 1.13 6.44
CA GLY A 13 7.65 1.32 6.76
C GLY A 13 8.44 0.01 6.66
N GLN A 14 9.76 0.10 6.73
CA GLN A 14 10.65 -1.05 6.58
C GLN A 14 10.44 -2.08 7.70
N THR A 15 10.58 -3.38 7.35
CA THR A 15 10.67 -4.52 8.26
C THR A 15 12.04 -5.19 8.09
N ASP A 16 12.42 -6.08 9.01
CA ASP A 16 13.67 -6.85 8.87
C ASP A 16 13.66 -7.72 7.61
N TRP A 17 12.49 -8.26 7.22
CA TRP A 17 12.39 -9.02 5.98
C TRP A 17 12.56 -8.16 4.72
N ASN A 18 12.16 -6.89 4.77
CA ASN A 18 12.50 -5.96 3.68
C ASN A 18 14.00 -5.73 3.58
N ALA A 19 14.68 -5.51 4.71
CA ALA A 19 16.13 -5.33 4.76
C ALA A 19 16.89 -6.55 4.25
N LEU A 20 16.39 -7.77 4.53
CA LEU A 20 16.95 -9.03 4.07
C LEU A 20 16.53 -9.44 2.65
N GLY A 21 15.71 -8.65 1.96
CA GLY A 21 15.20 -8.96 0.63
C GLY A 21 14.27 -10.17 0.56
N LYS A 22 13.63 -10.52 1.69
CA LYS A 22 12.68 -11.64 1.79
C LYS A 22 11.27 -11.21 1.43
N LEU A 23 10.54 -12.06 0.74
CA LEU A 23 9.13 -11.87 0.40
C LEU A 23 8.27 -12.09 1.65
N GLN A 24 7.42 -11.11 1.99
CA GLN A 24 6.62 -11.19 3.22
C GLN A 24 5.24 -11.79 3.00
N GLY A 25 4.53 -11.31 1.97
CA GLY A 25 3.14 -11.69 1.77
C GLY A 25 2.28 -11.41 3.00
N GLN A 26 1.52 -12.40 3.44
CA GLN A 26 0.67 -12.32 4.62
C GLN A 26 1.36 -12.73 5.92
N THR A 27 2.62 -13.19 5.87
CA THR A 27 3.42 -13.39 7.07
C THR A 27 3.57 -12.06 7.81
N ASP A 28 3.19 -12.05 9.09
CA ASP A 28 2.98 -10.83 9.86
C ASP A 28 4.25 -10.36 10.59
N ILE A 29 5.21 -9.83 9.82
CA ILE A 29 6.47 -9.25 10.31
C ILE A 29 6.24 -7.81 10.73
N PRO A 30 6.65 -7.39 11.96
CA PRO A 30 6.49 -6.01 12.44
C PRO A 30 7.47 -5.04 11.76
N LEU A 31 7.27 -3.74 11.95
CA LEU A 31 8.25 -2.72 11.58
C LEU A 31 9.57 -2.92 12.35
N ASN A 32 10.68 -2.64 11.68
CA ASN A 32 11.95 -2.42 12.36
C ASN A 32 12.10 -0.93 12.76
N GLU A 33 13.21 -0.57 13.40
CA GLU A 33 13.42 0.81 13.87
C GLU A 33 13.43 1.82 12.73
N LEU A 34 14.06 1.49 11.59
CA LEU A 34 14.04 2.35 10.42
C LEU A 34 12.61 2.54 9.88
N GLY A 35 11.81 1.48 9.87
CA GLY A 35 10.40 1.56 9.46
C GLY A 35 9.57 2.50 10.34
N ARG A 36 9.82 2.54 11.64
CA ARG A 36 9.19 3.49 12.56
C ARG A 36 9.63 4.93 12.30
N ILE A 37 10.92 5.14 12.00
CA ILE A 37 11.42 6.46 11.58
C ILE A 37 10.74 6.91 10.31
N GLN A 38 10.67 6.05 9.30
CA GLN A 38 9.99 6.34 8.04
C GLN A 38 8.50 6.68 8.24
N ALA A 39 7.80 5.95 9.12
CA ALA A 39 6.40 6.24 9.43
C ALA A 39 6.22 7.60 10.11
N ARG A 40 7.11 8.01 11.00
CA ARG A 40 7.13 9.34 11.60
C ARG A 40 7.33 10.43 10.54
N GLN A 41 8.29 10.26 9.63
CA GLN A 41 8.54 11.20 8.53
C GLN A 41 7.33 11.34 7.60
N CYS A 42 6.62 10.23 7.29
CA CYS A 42 5.34 10.29 6.59
C CYS A 42 4.30 11.11 7.35
N GLY A 43 4.16 10.88 8.66
CA GLY A 43 3.19 11.60 9.49
C GLY A 43 3.48 13.10 9.53
N GLU A 44 4.74 13.49 9.74
CA GLU A 44 5.18 14.90 9.72
C GLU A 44 4.94 15.57 8.36
N PHE A 45 5.21 14.87 7.27
CA PHE A 45 4.98 15.39 5.92
C PHE A 45 3.49 15.58 5.66
N LEU A 46 2.69 14.52 5.86
CA LEU A 46 1.26 14.53 5.59
C LEU A 46 0.48 15.54 6.45
N SER A 47 0.95 15.82 7.67
CA SER A 47 0.35 16.84 8.54
C SER A 47 0.48 18.27 8.01
N LYS A 48 1.46 18.52 7.12
CA LYS A 48 1.72 19.83 6.52
C LYS A 48 1.01 20.03 5.17
N GLU A 49 0.69 18.93 4.48
CA GLU A 49 0.20 18.97 3.10
C GLU A 49 -1.31 19.29 3.00
N ALA A 50 -2.14 18.69 3.84
CA ALA A 50 -3.60 18.84 3.76
C ALA A 50 -4.30 18.36 5.03
N SER A 51 -5.57 18.75 5.19
CA SER A 51 -6.47 18.07 6.12
C SER A 51 -6.89 16.72 5.57
N TRP A 52 -6.69 15.67 6.34
CA TRP A 52 -7.12 14.31 6.05
C TRP A 52 -8.38 13.99 6.84
N ASP A 53 -9.23 13.11 6.32
CA ASP A 53 -10.50 12.75 6.98
C ASP A 53 -10.41 11.42 7.72
N VAL A 54 -9.62 10.47 7.21
CA VAL A 54 -9.50 9.12 7.75
C VAL A 54 -8.23 8.43 7.27
N ILE A 55 -7.70 7.52 8.08
CA ILE A 55 -6.69 6.54 7.64
C ILE A 55 -7.36 5.17 7.55
N ILE A 56 -7.22 4.53 6.41
CA ILE A 56 -7.55 3.12 6.21
C ILE A 56 -6.26 2.31 6.21
N SER A 57 -6.24 1.19 6.90
CA SER A 57 -5.06 0.34 7.02
C SER A 57 -5.37 -1.12 6.72
N SER A 58 -4.41 -1.79 6.10
CA SER A 58 -4.33 -3.24 6.17
C SER A 58 -4.22 -3.70 7.64
N PRO A 59 -4.78 -4.86 8.01
CA PRO A 59 -4.70 -5.36 9.39
C PRO A 59 -3.33 -5.91 9.79
N LEU A 60 -2.40 -6.13 8.84
CA LEU A 60 -1.05 -6.63 9.16
C LEU A 60 -0.26 -5.61 9.98
N LYS A 61 0.42 -6.09 11.03
CA LYS A 61 1.12 -5.26 12.04
C LYS A 61 1.94 -4.13 11.44
N ARG A 62 2.75 -4.41 10.41
CA ARG A 62 3.61 -3.41 9.75
C ARG A 62 2.82 -2.25 9.15
N ALA A 63 1.66 -2.52 8.55
CA ALA A 63 0.81 -1.48 7.97
C ALA A 63 0.01 -0.77 9.06
N ARG A 64 -0.55 -1.52 10.01
CA ARG A 64 -1.28 -0.97 11.14
C ARG A 64 -0.41 -0.07 12.00
N GLU A 65 0.79 -0.49 12.39
CA GLU A 65 1.74 0.33 13.17
C GLU A 65 2.16 1.58 12.38
N THR A 66 2.39 1.48 11.06
CA THR A 66 2.64 2.66 10.21
C THR A 66 1.47 3.63 10.25
N ALA A 67 0.23 3.15 10.13
CA ALA A 67 -0.98 3.96 10.18
C ALA A 67 -1.19 4.63 11.54
N ASP A 68 -0.95 3.91 12.63
CA ASP A 68 -1.09 4.44 14.00
C ASP A 68 -0.06 5.56 14.27
N ILE A 69 1.18 5.38 13.78
CA ILE A 69 2.21 6.43 13.88
C ILE A 69 1.79 7.66 13.07
N ILE A 70 1.32 7.51 11.83
CA ILE A 70 0.84 8.63 11.01
C ILE A 70 -0.34 9.33 11.69
N SER A 71 -1.32 8.55 12.22
CA SER A 71 -2.49 9.07 12.94
C SER A 71 -2.13 9.98 14.10
N HIS A 72 -1.02 9.71 14.80
CA HIS A 72 -0.55 10.55 15.89
C HIS A 72 -0.20 11.99 15.45
N TYR A 73 0.24 12.19 14.19
CA TYR A 73 0.57 13.51 13.65
C TYR A 73 -0.62 14.26 13.05
N ILE A 74 -1.60 13.53 12.52
CA ILE A 74 -2.72 14.13 11.78
C ILE A 74 -4.05 14.06 12.54
N GLU A 75 -4.10 13.37 13.66
CA GLU A 75 -5.24 13.27 14.60
C GLU A 75 -6.56 12.80 13.95
N VAL A 76 -6.49 11.83 13.03
CA VAL A 76 -7.67 11.21 12.42
C VAL A 76 -7.75 9.71 12.74
N PRO A 77 -8.96 9.11 12.74
CA PRO A 77 -9.14 7.70 13.09
C PRO A 77 -8.47 6.76 12.09
N VAL A 78 -8.03 5.60 12.59
CA VAL A 78 -7.52 4.49 11.78
C VAL A 78 -8.56 3.38 11.73
N ILE A 79 -8.97 2.99 10.53
CA ILE A 79 -9.94 1.92 10.26
C ILE A 79 -9.27 0.79 9.50
N GLU A 80 -9.38 -0.43 9.98
CA GLU A 80 -8.87 -1.60 9.29
C GLU A 80 -9.84 -2.09 8.22
N LYS A 81 -9.29 -2.45 7.05
CA LYS A 81 -10.03 -3.11 5.98
C LYS A 81 -9.23 -4.30 5.45
N MET A 82 -9.81 -5.49 5.54
CA MET A 82 -9.22 -6.76 5.09
C MET A 82 -8.94 -6.79 3.58
N GLU A 83 -9.69 -6.02 2.81
CA GLU A 83 -9.53 -5.88 1.36
C GLU A 83 -8.12 -5.46 0.96
N PHE A 84 -7.41 -4.74 1.84
CA PHE A 84 -6.06 -4.22 1.59
C PHE A 84 -4.94 -5.02 2.25
N ILE A 85 -5.22 -6.23 2.77
CA ILE A 85 -4.18 -7.15 3.21
C ILE A 85 -3.24 -7.48 2.04
N GLU A 86 -1.95 -7.73 2.31
CA GLU A 86 -0.99 -8.03 1.25
C GLU A 86 -1.39 -9.29 0.45
N LYS A 87 -0.91 -9.38 -0.79
CA LYS A 87 -1.04 -10.59 -1.59
C LYS A 87 -0.44 -11.77 -0.85
N ASN A 88 -1.18 -12.88 -0.77
CA ASN A 88 -0.62 -14.14 -0.30
C ASN A 88 0.32 -14.72 -1.37
N PHE A 89 1.55 -15.01 -0.99
CA PHE A 89 2.56 -15.61 -1.89
C PHE A 89 2.81 -17.10 -1.59
N GLY A 90 1.99 -17.71 -0.75
CA GLY A 90 2.07 -19.14 -0.45
C GLY A 90 3.45 -19.57 0.05
N VAL A 91 3.98 -20.65 -0.52
CA VAL A 91 5.27 -21.22 -0.10
C VAL A 91 6.49 -20.30 -0.36
N ALA A 92 6.33 -19.22 -1.13
CA ALA A 92 7.42 -18.28 -1.42
C ALA A 92 7.64 -17.25 -0.29
N GLU A 93 6.75 -17.17 0.69
CA GLU A 93 6.93 -16.27 1.82
C GLU A 93 8.17 -16.68 2.65
N GLY A 94 8.97 -15.68 3.03
CA GLY A 94 10.26 -15.87 3.70
C GLY A 94 11.45 -16.12 2.79
N MET A 95 11.24 -16.38 1.50
CA MET A 95 12.31 -16.61 0.53
C MET A 95 12.86 -15.30 -0.04
N THR A 96 14.16 -15.25 -0.28
CA THR A 96 14.83 -14.18 -1.03
C THR A 96 14.51 -14.27 -2.53
N ALA A 97 14.83 -13.22 -3.30
CA ALA A 97 14.63 -13.24 -4.75
C ALA A 97 15.44 -14.35 -5.45
N ALA A 98 16.66 -14.62 -4.98
CA ALA A 98 17.53 -15.69 -5.54
C ALA A 98 16.94 -17.08 -5.26
N GLU A 99 16.47 -17.33 -4.03
CA GLU A 99 15.82 -18.61 -3.68
C GLU A 99 14.57 -18.86 -4.51
N ARG A 100 13.72 -17.83 -4.68
CA ARG A 100 12.52 -17.94 -5.53
C ARG A 100 12.85 -18.20 -6.99
N ALA A 101 13.86 -17.50 -7.54
CA ALA A 101 14.28 -17.70 -8.93
C ALA A 101 14.83 -19.10 -9.18
N SER A 102 15.49 -19.69 -8.19
CA SER A 102 16.00 -21.06 -8.26
C SER A 102 14.90 -22.13 -8.10
N ALA A 103 13.94 -21.88 -7.21
CA ALA A 103 12.90 -22.85 -6.89
C ALA A 103 11.69 -22.80 -7.85
N PHE A 104 11.38 -21.63 -8.43
CA PHE A 104 10.18 -21.39 -9.21
C PHE A 104 10.47 -20.60 -10.49
N ILE A 105 10.81 -21.32 -11.57
CA ILE A 105 11.19 -20.74 -12.87
C ILE A 105 10.06 -19.87 -13.45
N ASP A 106 8.83 -20.35 -13.32
CA ASP A 106 7.65 -19.67 -13.88
C ASP A 106 7.09 -18.56 -12.98
N LYS A 107 7.70 -18.29 -11.83
CA LYS A 107 7.23 -17.36 -10.79
C LYS A 107 5.81 -17.66 -10.30
N GLU A 108 5.36 -18.89 -10.44
CA GLU A 108 4.12 -19.40 -9.87
C GLU A 108 4.42 -20.13 -8.56
N TYR A 109 3.85 -19.64 -7.46
CA TYR A 109 4.12 -20.18 -6.12
C TYR A 109 2.92 -20.99 -5.63
N PRO A 110 3.08 -22.26 -5.27
CA PRO A 110 2.00 -23.05 -4.68
C PRO A 110 1.33 -22.33 -3.52
N GLY A 111 0.00 -22.23 -3.56
CA GLY A 111 -0.78 -21.56 -2.53
C GLY A 111 -0.82 -20.03 -2.63
N GLN A 112 -0.24 -19.41 -3.66
CA GLN A 112 -0.36 -17.97 -3.85
C GLN A 112 -1.79 -17.55 -4.25
N GLU A 113 -2.17 -16.35 -3.83
CA GLU A 113 -3.40 -15.70 -4.27
C GLU A 113 -3.36 -15.44 -5.78
N ASN A 114 -4.42 -15.86 -6.50
CA ASN A 114 -4.52 -15.60 -7.92
C ASN A 114 -4.87 -14.13 -8.21
N GLN A 115 -4.63 -13.70 -9.46
CA GLN A 115 -4.82 -12.31 -9.85
C GLN A 115 -6.29 -11.86 -9.80
N GLU A 116 -7.25 -12.74 -10.09
CA GLU A 116 -8.67 -12.41 -10.09
C GLU A 116 -9.18 -12.15 -8.66
N SER A 117 -8.78 -13.01 -7.71
CA SER A 117 -9.08 -12.81 -6.28
C SER A 117 -8.52 -11.48 -5.77
N LEU A 118 -7.24 -11.21 -6.06
CA LEU A 118 -6.57 -9.95 -5.71
C LEU A 118 -7.31 -8.75 -6.32
N ARG A 119 -7.62 -8.81 -7.61
CA ARG A 119 -8.36 -7.75 -8.32
C ARG A 119 -9.71 -7.48 -7.67
N SER A 120 -10.49 -8.54 -7.46
CA SER A 120 -11.85 -8.45 -6.94
C SER A 120 -11.88 -7.78 -5.55
N ARG A 121 -11.04 -8.24 -4.60
CA ARG A 121 -11.03 -7.65 -3.26
C ARG A 121 -10.55 -6.21 -3.25
N LEU A 122 -9.51 -5.87 -4.03
CA LEU A 122 -8.99 -4.50 -4.09
C LEU A 122 -9.99 -3.54 -4.73
N MET A 123 -10.66 -3.95 -5.81
CA MET A 123 -11.68 -3.11 -6.43
C MET A 123 -12.89 -2.90 -5.51
N ASN A 124 -13.33 -3.94 -4.79
CA ASN A 124 -14.38 -3.82 -3.79
C ASN A 124 -13.97 -2.82 -2.68
N GLY A 125 -12.75 -2.95 -2.14
CA GLY A 125 -12.25 -2.03 -1.13
C GLY A 125 -12.19 -0.58 -1.59
N LEU A 126 -11.76 -0.32 -2.83
CA LEU A 126 -11.73 1.03 -3.40
C LEU A 126 -13.14 1.60 -3.64
N GLN A 127 -14.08 0.77 -4.10
CA GLN A 127 -15.49 1.16 -4.25
C GLN A 127 -16.13 1.48 -2.90
N ASP A 128 -15.81 0.71 -1.87
CA ASP A 128 -16.27 0.97 -0.51
C ASP A 128 -15.73 2.30 0.02
N ILE A 129 -14.43 2.60 -0.19
CA ILE A 129 -13.87 3.90 0.18
C ILE A 129 -14.61 5.04 -0.53
N GLN A 130 -14.83 4.91 -1.84
CA GLN A 130 -15.54 5.93 -2.60
C GLN A 130 -16.97 6.16 -2.09
N ARG A 131 -17.67 5.08 -1.72
CA ARG A 131 -19.05 5.15 -1.21
C ARG A 131 -19.13 5.70 0.21
N GLU A 132 -18.20 5.29 1.09
CA GLU A 132 -18.19 5.68 2.51
C GLU A 132 -17.60 7.07 2.73
N TYR A 133 -16.69 7.50 1.85
CA TYR A 133 -15.93 8.75 1.97
C TYR A 133 -16.00 9.61 0.69
N PRO A 134 -17.20 9.97 0.21
CA PRO A 134 -17.34 10.82 -0.96
C PRO A 134 -16.75 12.20 -0.68
N GLU A 135 -16.01 12.76 -1.64
CA GLU A 135 -15.36 14.10 -1.54
C GLU A 135 -14.33 14.22 -0.39
N LYS A 136 -13.83 13.10 0.11
CA LYS A 136 -12.91 13.04 1.24
C LYS A 136 -11.47 12.78 0.80
N LYS A 137 -10.54 13.15 1.69
CA LYS A 137 -9.13 12.82 1.58
C LYS A 137 -8.79 11.67 2.52
N VAL A 138 -8.45 10.54 1.95
CA VAL A 138 -8.19 9.28 2.64
C VAL A 138 -6.71 8.94 2.53
N ILE A 139 -6.11 8.49 3.62
CA ILE A 139 -4.81 7.82 3.60
C ILE A 139 -5.08 6.32 3.62
N LEU A 140 -4.48 5.58 2.69
CA LEU A 140 -4.55 4.12 2.66
C LEU A 140 -3.15 3.53 2.88
N VAL A 141 -2.93 2.97 4.07
CA VAL A 141 -1.67 2.30 4.42
C VAL A 141 -1.75 0.83 4.07
N ALA A 142 -0.93 0.41 3.11
CA ALA A 142 -0.96 -0.93 2.55
C ALA A 142 0.46 -1.44 2.20
N HIS A 143 0.58 -2.29 1.20
CA HIS A 143 1.75 -3.09 0.91
C HIS A 143 2.23 -2.95 -0.53
N GLY A 144 3.43 -3.46 -0.80
CA GLY A 144 4.07 -3.30 -2.09
C GLY A 144 3.28 -3.90 -3.25
N ALA A 145 2.84 -5.15 -3.15
CA ALA A 145 2.11 -5.80 -4.25
C ALA A 145 0.69 -5.23 -4.41
N VAL A 146 0.02 -4.89 -3.30
CA VAL A 146 -1.31 -4.26 -3.32
C VAL A 146 -1.26 -2.90 -4.02
N ILE A 147 -0.37 -2.00 -3.60
CA ILE A 147 -0.27 -0.66 -4.20
C ILE A 147 0.16 -0.74 -5.67
N HIS A 148 1.16 -1.57 -5.96
CA HIS A 148 1.60 -1.81 -7.33
C HIS A 148 0.45 -2.29 -8.23
N PHE A 149 -0.37 -3.22 -7.74
CA PHE A 149 -1.52 -3.75 -8.48
C PHE A 149 -2.59 -2.68 -8.72
N ILE A 150 -2.92 -1.87 -7.69
CA ILE A 150 -3.84 -0.73 -7.81
C ILE A 150 -3.36 0.25 -8.88
N LEU A 151 -2.10 0.68 -8.83
CA LEU A 151 -1.54 1.62 -9.79
C LEU A 151 -1.54 1.06 -11.22
N ARG A 152 -1.23 -0.23 -11.39
CA ARG A 152 -1.31 -0.88 -12.70
C ARG A 152 -2.71 -0.91 -13.27
N LEU A 153 -3.72 -1.25 -12.47
CA LEU A 153 -5.12 -1.25 -12.91
C LEU A 153 -5.56 0.13 -13.41
N MET A 154 -5.10 1.20 -12.74
CA MET A 154 -5.50 2.57 -13.07
C MET A 154 -4.71 3.17 -14.24
N SER A 155 -3.49 2.70 -14.49
CA SER A 155 -2.65 3.20 -15.57
C SER A 155 -2.87 2.50 -16.91
N ASN A 156 -3.83 1.58 -17.02
CA ASN A 156 -3.95 0.69 -18.19
C ASN A 156 -2.60 0.06 -18.59
N GLU A 157 -1.79 -0.31 -17.59
CA GLU A 157 -0.46 -0.91 -17.74
C GLU A 157 0.62 -0.03 -18.42
N SER A 158 0.31 1.24 -18.72
CA SER A 158 1.21 2.11 -19.50
C SER A 158 2.24 2.87 -18.64
N ILE A 159 1.94 3.17 -17.37
CA ILE A 159 2.78 4.03 -16.51
C ILE A 159 3.59 3.18 -15.52
N VAL A 160 3.02 2.07 -15.06
CA VAL A 160 3.59 1.23 -14.00
C VAL A 160 4.09 -0.08 -14.58
N SER A 161 5.41 -0.19 -14.79
CA SER A 161 6.02 -1.43 -15.29
C SER A 161 5.99 -2.54 -14.24
N ASN A 162 6.02 -3.81 -14.69
CA ASN A 162 6.14 -4.98 -13.81
C ASN A 162 7.42 -4.98 -12.96
N GLU A 163 8.44 -4.22 -13.37
CA GLU A 163 9.74 -4.14 -12.70
C GLU A 163 9.82 -2.99 -11.70
N MET A 164 8.82 -2.11 -11.66
CA MET A 164 8.81 -0.97 -10.75
C MET A 164 8.77 -1.44 -9.29
N ARG A 165 9.79 -1.06 -8.54
CA ARG A 165 9.86 -1.31 -7.10
C ARG A 165 9.39 -0.09 -6.33
N LEU A 166 8.33 -0.25 -5.58
CA LEU A 166 7.89 0.76 -4.60
C LEU A 166 8.84 0.75 -3.40
N PHE A 167 9.27 1.92 -2.94
CA PHE A 167 10.08 2.04 -1.71
C PHE A 167 9.21 1.91 -0.46
N ASN A 168 9.80 1.46 0.66
CA ASN A 168 9.09 1.51 1.95
C ASN A 168 8.73 2.96 2.29
N ALA A 169 7.55 3.16 2.85
CA ALA A 169 7.01 4.47 3.20
C ALA A 169 6.87 5.45 2.02
N CYS A 170 6.93 4.99 0.75
CA CYS A 170 6.63 5.85 -0.39
C CYS A 170 5.15 6.24 -0.41
N LEU A 171 4.88 7.40 -0.99
CA LEU A 171 3.54 7.95 -1.20
C LEU A 171 3.17 7.87 -2.68
N SER A 172 1.90 7.58 -2.96
CA SER A 172 1.33 7.65 -4.30
C SER A 172 -0.09 8.20 -4.19
N THR A 173 -0.45 9.15 -5.03
CA THR A 173 -1.76 9.81 -4.95
C THR A 173 -2.63 9.39 -6.12
N ILE A 174 -3.84 8.95 -5.80
CA ILE A 174 -4.89 8.67 -6.77
C ILE A 174 -6.15 9.44 -6.41
N ARG A 175 -6.94 9.83 -7.42
CA ARG A 175 -8.24 10.47 -7.21
C ARG A 175 -9.31 9.84 -8.09
N PHE A 176 -10.51 9.77 -7.56
CA PHE A 176 -11.69 9.37 -8.30
C PHE A 176 -12.41 10.62 -8.82
N GLU A 177 -12.51 10.74 -10.13
CA GLU A 177 -13.14 11.88 -10.81
C GLU A 177 -13.82 11.39 -12.09
N VAL A 178 -15.09 11.81 -12.30
CA VAL A 178 -15.86 11.49 -13.52
C VAL A 178 -15.85 9.99 -13.85
N ASP A 179 -16.24 9.19 -12.85
CA ASP A 179 -16.37 7.71 -12.94
C ASP A 179 -15.06 6.96 -13.27
N SER A 180 -13.91 7.58 -13.05
CA SER A 180 -12.61 6.96 -13.27
C SER A 180 -11.58 7.32 -12.19
N TRP A 181 -10.63 6.40 -11.96
CA TRP A 181 -9.47 6.65 -11.13
C TRP A 181 -8.34 7.25 -11.96
N ILE A 182 -7.69 8.27 -11.43
CA ILE A 182 -6.56 8.98 -12.05
C ILE A 182 -5.39 8.90 -11.08
N ILE A 183 -4.19 8.64 -11.59
CA ILE A 183 -2.93 8.69 -10.83
C ILE A 183 -2.38 10.10 -10.97
N ASP A 184 -2.21 10.83 -9.88
CA ASP A 184 -1.60 12.15 -9.86
C ASP A 184 -0.07 12.05 -9.71
N ASP A 185 0.39 11.19 -8.82
CA ASP A 185 1.80 10.87 -8.61
C ASP A 185 1.97 9.44 -8.08
N PHE A 186 3.19 8.93 -8.08
CA PHE A 186 3.49 7.63 -7.50
C PHE A 186 4.93 7.51 -7.02
N ASN A 187 5.13 6.63 -6.03
CA ASN A 187 6.44 6.25 -5.49
C ASN A 187 7.29 7.43 -4.99
N GLN A 188 6.66 8.46 -4.44
CA GLN A 188 7.33 9.65 -3.92
C GLN A 188 8.00 9.34 -2.57
N VAL A 189 9.25 9.78 -2.40
CA VAL A 189 10.07 9.53 -1.20
C VAL A 189 10.79 10.80 -0.70
N ASN A 190 10.43 11.96 -1.23
CA ASN A 190 11.10 13.24 -0.91
C ASN A 190 10.99 13.63 0.57
N HIS A 191 10.06 13.05 1.30
CA HIS A 191 9.86 13.24 2.75
C HIS A 191 10.77 12.35 3.61
N LEU A 192 11.47 11.38 3.01
CA LEU A 192 12.40 10.51 3.71
C LEU A 192 13.81 11.09 3.62
N SER A 193 14.41 11.36 4.75
CA SER A 193 15.77 11.92 4.88
C SER A 193 16.78 10.88 5.37
#